data_18a186378fcdf7ca56cd427384d049c8
#
_entry.id   18a186378fcdf7ca56cd427384d049c8
#
_cell.length_a   1.000
_cell.length_b   1.000
_cell.length_c   1.000
_cell.angle_alpha   90.00
_cell.angle_beta   90.00
_cell.angle_gamma   90.00
#
_symmetry.space_group_name_H-M   'P 1'
#
loop_
_entity.id
_entity.type
_entity.pdbx_description
1 polymer ?
#
loop_
_entity_poly.entity_id
_entity_poly.type
_entity_poly.pdbx_seq_one_letter_code
_entity_poly.pdbx_strand_id
1 'polypeptide(L)'
;MLDDYRMDKMKKNRKLALVCGLLGCLCYGGGDWLMMYGDPAHTGTLIWLTNGTAGIPLWRYDLAMALAFPGIVLYGIALFAAESYLHGDKERKVYHYLNAFGLTPWIALHLFYIMILVLFSWMNANGFAADALTVCEGLYSRLSWMVPASEALMLPVFLYWFYLQITGKTVFPKAMAFTNVLILFGILKGFSLLLPVSAFRLGFTNGLMSESMILWFGFMLIWERENDKKNERSTKQWDCLRIM
;
A
#
# COMPACT_ATOMS: atom_id res chain seq x y z
N MET A 1 -21.25 28.49 11.25
CA MET A 1 -21.53 27.35 12.16
C MET A 1 -21.79 26.04 11.43
N LEU A 2 -22.79 25.91 10.53
CA LEU A 2 -23.02 24.65 9.75
C LEU A 2 -21.89 24.34 8.79
N ASP A 3 -21.30 25.33 8.12
CA ASP A 3 -20.19 25.14 7.20
C ASP A 3 -18.90 24.80 7.94
N ASP A 4 -18.65 25.40 9.11
CA ASP A 4 -17.50 25.07 9.96
C ASP A 4 -17.57 23.62 10.44
N TYR A 5 -18.76 23.17 10.89
CA TYR A 5 -18.98 21.78 11.28
C TYR A 5 -18.76 20.79 10.13
N ARG A 6 -19.22 21.12 8.91
CA ARG A 6 -18.99 20.30 7.72
C ARG A 6 -17.51 20.21 7.35
N MET A 7 -16.81 21.34 7.41
CA MET A 7 -15.38 21.40 7.13
C MET A 7 -14.56 20.56 8.11
N ASP A 8 -14.85 20.67 9.41
CA ASP A 8 -14.16 19.88 10.45
C ASP A 8 -14.44 18.38 10.31
N LYS A 9 -15.67 17.98 9.99
CA LYS A 9 -16.03 16.60 9.72
C LYS A 9 -15.29 16.05 8.48
N MET A 10 -15.18 16.85 7.42
CA MET A 10 -14.43 16.45 6.22
C MET A 10 -12.94 16.28 6.51
N LYS A 11 -12.31 17.18 7.26
CA LYS A 11 -10.92 17.08 7.69
C LYS A 11 -10.68 15.81 8.53
N LYS A 12 -11.55 15.56 9.51
CA LYS A 12 -11.46 14.36 10.34
C LYS A 12 -11.55 13.08 9.52
N ASN A 13 -12.47 13.02 8.56
CA ASN A 13 -12.64 11.88 7.68
C ASN A 13 -11.41 11.65 6.77
N ARG A 14 -10.78 12.71 6.27
CA ARG A 14 -9.53 12.63 5.48
C ARG A 14 -8.40 11.99 6.29
N LYS A 15 -8.16 12.47 7.51
CA LYS A 15 -7.13 11.90 8.38
C LYS A 15 -7.39 10.44 8.71
N LEU A 16 -8.64 10.12 9.04
CA LEU A 16 -9.02 8.72 9.30
C LEU A 16 -8.73 7.83 8.09
N ALA A 17 -9.03 8.31 6.87
CA ALA A 17 -8.74 7.57 5.67
C ALA A 17 -7.23 7.37 5.44
N LEU A 18 -6.40 8.38 5.71
CA LEU A 18 -4.92 8.21 5.65
C LEU A 18 -4.42 7.21 6.70
N VAL A 19 -5.00 7.22 7.91
CA VAL A 19 -4.70 6.21 8.93
C VAL A 19 -5.10 4.81 8.46
N CYS A 20 -6.27 4.67 7.82
CA CYS A 20 -6.68 3.42 7.18
C CYS A 20 -5.65 2.97 6.13
N GLY A 21 -5.17 3.89 5.28
CA GLY A 21 -4.13 3.59 4.29
C GLY A 21 -2.84 3.10 4.93
N LEU A 22 -2.37 3.79 5.97
CA LEU A 22 -1.17 3.41 6.72
C LEU A 22 -1.33 2.02 7.35
N LEU A 23 -2.44 1.77 8.05
CA LEU A 23 -2.73 0.47 8.66
C LEU A 23 -2.91 -0.62 7.61
N GLY A 24 -3.57 -0.32 6.48
CA GLY A 24 -3.73 -1.23 5.36
C GLY A 24 -2.38 -1.67 4.79
N CYS A 25 -1.46 -0.72 4.58
CA CYS A 25 -0.12 -1.02 4.08
C CYS A 25 0.75 -1.75 5.12
N LEU A 26 0.57 -1.46 6.42
CA LEU A 26 1.24 -2.22 7.50
C LEU A 26 0.75 -3.67 7.56
N CYS A 27 -0.54 -3.91 7.44
CA CYS A 27 -1.11 -5.26 7.37
C CYS A 27 -0.58 -6.00 6.13
N TYR A 28 -0.56 -5.33 5.00
CA TYR A 28 -0.12 -5.89 3.73
C TYR A 28 1.37 -6.20 3.73
N GLY A 29 2.21 -5.20 4.04
CA GLY A 29 3.66 -5.37 4.15
C GLY A 29 4.05 -6.38 5.24
N GLY A 30 3.32 -6.41 6.36
CA GLY A 30 3.49 -7.45 7.38
C GLY A 30 3.22 -8.85 6.83
N GLY A 31 2.20 -9.01 5.98
CA GLY A 31 1.93 -10.26 5.26
C GLY A 31 3.08 -10.65 4.33
N ASP A 32 3.59 -9.70 3.52
CA ASP A 32 4.74 -9.93 2.64
C ASP A 32 5.98 -10.38 3.44
N TRP A 33 6.26 -9.71 4.55
CA TRP A 33 7.38 -10.08 5.41
C TRP A 33 7.21 -11.46 6.06
N LEU A 34 6.01 -11.81 6.49
CA LEU A 34 5.73 -13.15 7.04
C LEU A 34 6.04 -14.26 6.04
N MET A 35 5.75 -14.04 4.76
CA MET A 35 5.98 -15.02 3.70
C MET A 35 7.44 -15.03 3.22
N MET A 36 8.06 -13.85 3.13
CA MET A 36 9.34 -13.69 2.43
C MET A 36 10.56 -13.65 3.33
N TYR A 37 10.41 -13.44 4.62
CA TYR A 37 11.52 -13.47 5.58
C TYR A 37 11.95 -14.93 5.83
N GLY A 38 12.88 -15.44 5.01
CA GLY A 38 13.29 -16.83 5.02
C GLY A 38 14.69 -17.04 4.47
N ASP A 39 15.04 -18.29 4.14
CA ASP A 39 16.34 -18.63 3.61
C ASP A 39 16.50 -18.13 2.16
N PRO A 40 17.44 -17.22 1.88
CA PRO A 40 17.66 -16.69 0.55
C PRO A 40 18.28 -17.72 -0.43
N ALA A 41 18.77 -18.86 0.05
CA ALA A 41 19.27 -19.96 -0.80
C ALA A 41 18.11 -20.73 -1.45
N HIS A 42 16.89 -20.67 -0.89
CA HIS A 42 15.71 -21.26 -1.48
C HIS A 42 15.14 -20.35 -2.55
N THR A 43 15.31 -20.75 -3.80
CA THR A 43 14.81 -20.03 -4.98
C THR A 43 13.87 -20.91 -5.76
N GLY A 44 12.80 -20.34 -6.30
CA GLY A 44 11.82 -21.02 -7.14
C GLY A 44 10.91 -20.01 -7.82
N THR A 45 9.99 -20.45 -8.63
CA THR A 45 9.03 -19.60 -9.35
C THR A 45 8.18 -18.78 -8.38
N LEU A 46 7.80 -19.39 -7.26
CA LEU A 46 7.08 -18.76 -6.18
C LEU A 46 7.93 -18.79 -4.91
N ILE A 47 8.87 -17.83 -4.80
CA ILE A 47 9.82 -17.77 -3.69
C ILE A 47 9.13 -17.78 -2.32
N TRP A 48 7.95 -17.17 -2.19
CA TRP A 48 7.15 -17.14 -0.98
C TRP A 48 6.54 -18.51 -0.61
N LEU A 49 6.31 -19.42 -1.56
CA LEU A 49 5.94 -20.82 -1.29
C LEU A 49 7.18 -21.70 -1.10
N THR A 50 8.24 -21.42 -1.86
CA THR A 50 9.51 -22.15 -1.73
C THR A 50 10.10 -21.98 -0.33
N ASN A 51 9.95 -20.82 0.29
CA ASN A 51 10.33 -20.61 1.68
C ASN A 51 9.55 -21.54 2.65
N GLY A 52 8.32 -21.93 2.33
CA GLY A 52 7.56 -22.92 3.09
C GLY A 52 8.19 -24.32 3.05
N THR A 53 8.74 -24.74 1.92
CA THR A 53 9.49 -26.00 1.80
C THR A 53 10.83 -25.96 2.54
N ALA A 54 11.35 -24.77 2.83
CA ALA A 54 12.53 -24.54 3.66
C ALA A 54 12.26 -24.58 5.19
N GLY A 55 11.08 -25.03 5.63
CA GLY A 55 10.75 -25.16 7.04
C GLY A 55 10.10 -23.94 7.66
N ILE A 56 9.58 -23.01 6.87
CA ILE A 56 8.76 -21.89 7.40
C ILE A 56 7.44 -22.45 7.92
N PRO A 57 7.06 -22.15 9.20
CA PRO A 57 5.84 -22.65 9.78
C PRO A 57 4.58 -22.20 9.03
N LEU A 58 3.62 -23.10 8.80
CA LEU A 58 2.38 -22.81 8.06
C LEU A 58 1.57 -21.64 8.65
N TRP A 59 1.61 -21.46 9.99
CA TRP A 59 0.91 -20.34 10.63
C TRP A 59 1.30 -18.95 10.07
N ARG A 60 2.52 -18.81 9.50
CA ARG A 60 2.94 -17.54 8.88
C ARG A 60 2.14 -17.23 7.63
N TYR A 61 1.83 -18.27 6.83
CA TYR A 61 0.95 -18.11 5.66
C TYR A 61 -0.48 -17.79 6.08
N ASP A 62 -1.00 -18.48 7.10
CA ASP A 62 -2.35 -18.26 7.62
C ASP A 62 -2.50 -16.82 8.16
N LEU A 63 -1.49 -16.35 8.90
CA LEU A 63 -1.48 -14.96 9.39
C LEU A 63 -1.32 -13.94 8.26
N ALA A 64 -0.47 -14.21 7.27
CA ALA A 64 -0.31 -13.33 6.11
C ALA A 64 -1.65 -13.17 5.36
N MET A 65 -2.39 -14.25 5.16
CA MET A 65 -3.73 -14.22 4.55
C MET A 65 -4.73 -13.42 5.39
N ALA A 66 -4.72 -13.63 6.72
CA ALA A 66 -5.59 -12.91 7.64
C ALA A 66 -5.32 -11.39 7.65
N LEU A 67 -4.08 -10.98 7.44
CA LEU A 67 -3.69 -9.57 7.34
C LEU A 67 -3.98 -8.98 5.96
N ALA A 68 -3.81 -9.76 4.88
CA ALA A 68 -3.95 -9.26 3.52
C ALA A 68 -5.38 -8.78 3.23
N PHE A 69 -6.40 -9.50 3.68
CA PHE A 69 -7.80 -9.14 3.38
C PHE A 69 -8.21 -7.78 3.97
N PRO A 70 -8.08 -7.52 5.29
CA PRO A 70 -8.36 -6.19 5.82
C PRO A 70 -7.40 -5.13 5.28
N GLY A 71 -6.15 -5.50 5.00
CA GLY A 71 -5.17 -4.61 4.40
C GLY A 71 -5.64 -4.04 3.06
N ILE A 72 -6.15 -4.87 2.16
CA ILE A 72 -6.69 -4.46 0.86
C ILE A 72 -7.85 -3.47 1.02
N VAL A 73 -8.80 -3.75 1.92
CA VAL A 73 -9.98 -2.90 2.15
C VAL A 73 -9.55 -1.52 2.66
N LEU A 74 -8.70 -1.50 3.69
CA LEU A 74 -8.22 -0.25 4.30
C LEU A 74 -7.40 0.60 3.32
N TYR A 75 -6.58 -0.04 2.53
CA TYR A 75 -5.80 0.58 1.46
C TYR A 75 -6.69 1.20 0.39
N GLY A 76 -7.71 0.46 -0.09
CA GLY A 76 -8.68 0.96 -1.07
C GLY A 76 -9.42 2.20 -0.57
N ILE A 77 -9.87 2.20 0.69
CA ILE A 77 -10.51 3.37 1.33
C ILE A 77 -9.61 4.60 1.24
N ALA A 78 -8.32 4.44 1.54
CA ALA A 78 -7.38 5.55 1.53
C ALA A 78 -7.12 6.10 0.13
N LEU A 79 -6.95 5.24 -0.86
CA LEU A 79 -6.74 5.66 -2.25
C LEU A 79 -7.92 6.42 -2.82
N PHE A 80 -9.16 5.98 -2.57
CA PHE A 80 -10.34 6.74 -2.98
C PHE A 80 -10.49 8.05 -2.19
N ALA A 81 -10.22 8.05 -0.89
CA ALA A 81 -10.27 9.26 -0.09
C ALA A 81 -9.22 10.31 -0.51
N ALA A 82 -8.11 9.88 -1.14
CA ALA A 82 -7.09 10.78 -1.67
C ALA A 82 -7.65 11.80 -2.67
N GLU A 83 -8.74 11.49 -3.37
CA GLU A 83 -9.46 12.43 -4.26
C GLU A 83 -9.84 13.74 -3.55
N SER A 84 -10.11 13.67 -2.25
CA SER A 84 -10.50 14.83 -1.45
C SER A 84 -9.38 15.87 -1.27
N TYR A 85 -8.14 15.51 -1.59
CA TYR A 85 -6.99 16.41 -1.56
C TYR A 85 -6.73 17.12 -2.89
N LEU A 86 -7.53 16.85 -3.92
CA LEU A 86 -7.37 17.44 -5.25
C LEU A 86 -8.17 18.74 -5.37
N HIS A 87 -7.55 19.71 -6.05
CA HIS A 87 -8.22 20.95 -6.45
C HIS A 87 -9.03 20.77 -7.69
N GLY A 88 -10.12 20.94 -7.99
CA GLY A 88 -10.86 20.86 -9.23
C GLY A 88 -11.57 19.53 -9.47
N ASP A 89 -12.78 19.62 -10.01
CA ASP A 89 -13.65 18.47 -10.22
C ASP A 89 -13.18 17.58 -11.38
N LYS A 90 -12.53 18.19 -12.38
CA LYS A 90 -11.96 17.43 -13.50
C LYS A 90 -10.84 16.51 -13.03
N GLU A 91 -9.94 17.03 -12.21
CA GLU A 91 -8.81 16.28 -11.64
C GLU A 91 -9.30 15.14 -10.74
N ARG A 92 -10.30 15.39 -9.90
CA ARG A 92 -10.94 14.36 -9.07
C ARG A 92 -11.56 13.26 -9.91
N LYS A 93 -12.33 13.64 -10.96
CA LYS A 93 -13.00 12.67 -11.84
C LYS A 93 -11.99 11.79 -12.58
N VAL A 94 -10.91 12.37 -13.13
CA VAL A 94 -9.85 11.60 -13.80
C VAL A 94 -9.17 10.67 -12.80
N TYR A 95 -8.76 11.16 -11.62
CA TYR A 95 -8.13 10.34 -10.59
C TYR A 95 -9.05 9.21 -10.14
N HIS A 96 -10.34 9.48 -9.96
CA HIS A 96 -11.34 8.47 -9.58
C HIS A 96 -11.36 7.30 -10.56
N TYR A 97 -11.47 7.58 -11.87
CA TYR A 97 -11.48 6.52 -12.87
C TYR A 97 -10.15 5.78 -12.94
N LEU A 98 -9.01 6.47 -12.91
CA LEU A 98 -7.71 5.82 -12.88
C LEU A 98 -7.58 4.91 -11.65
N ASN A 99 -8.03 5.38 -10.49
CA ASN A 99 -8.01 4.60 -9.26
C ASN A 99 -8.93 3.37 -9.34
N ALA A 100 -10.15 3.52 -9.85
CA ALA A 100 -11.06 2.41 -10.03
C ALA A 100 -10.51 1.35 -11.00
N PHE A 101 -9.95 1.77 -12.14
CA PHE A 101 -9.34 0.87 -13.12
C PHE A 101 -8.03 0.23 -12.63
N GLY A 102 -7.24 0.93 -11.83
CA GLY A 102 -5.99 0.41 -11.28
C GLY A 102 -6.22 -0.50 -10.08
N LEU A 103 -7.03 -0.05 -9.13
CA LEU A 103 -7.24 -0.76 -7.86
C LEU A 103 -8.03 -2.05 -8.03
N THR A 104 -9.01 -2.10 -8.92
CA THR A 104 -9.84 -3.30 -9.12
C THR A 104 -9.03 -4.53 -9.55
N PRO A 105 -8.20 -4.46 -10.61
CA PRO A 105 -7.31 -5.58 -10.98
C PRO A 105 -6.28 -5.88 -9.90
N TRP A 106 -5.78 -4.86 -9.21
CA TRP A 106 -4.84 -5.03 -8.10
C TRP A 106 -5.45 -5.83 -6.95
N ILE A 107 -6.70 -5.54 -6.56
CA ILE A 107 -7.45 -6.32 -5.57
C ILE A 107 -7.64 -7.76 -6.05
N ALA A 108 -8.05 -7.95 -7.31
CA ALA A 108 -8.27 -9.28 -7.88
C ALA A 108 -6.98 -10.12 -7.86
N LEU A 109 -5.84 -9.53 -8.21
CA LEU A 109 -4.52 -10.18 -8.14
C LEU A 109 -4.20 -10.66 -6.71
N HIS A 110 -4.46 -9.83 -5.73
CA HIS A 110 -4.14 -10.17 -4.34
C HIS A 110 -5.09 -11.21 -3.76
N LEU A 111 -6.36 -11.21 -4.13
CA LEU A 111 -7.28 -12.31 -3.81
C LEU A 111 -6.81 -13.62 -4.43
N PHE A 112 -6.27 -13.58 -5.64
CA PHE A 112 -5.67 -14.74 -6.28
C PHE A 112 -4.45 -15.26 -5.51
N TYR A 113 -3.55 -14.40 -5.05
CA TYR A 113 -2.44 -14.81 -4.19
C TYR A 113 -2.92 -15.41 -2.87
N ILE A 114 -3.91 -14.81 -2.22
CA ILE A 114 -4.53 -15.37 -1.01
C ILE A 114 -5.06 -16.78 -1.28
N MET A 115 -5.73 -17.01 -2.40
CA MET A 115 -6.26 -18.33 -2.77
C MET A 115 -5.14 -19.37 -2.96
N ILE A 116 -4.02 -18.99 -3.57
CA ILE A 116 -2.85 -19.88 -3.71
C ILE A 116 -2.29 -20.25 -2.33
N LEU A 117 -2.17 -19.28 -1.41
CA LEU A 117 -1.71 -19.53 -0.05
C LEU A 117 -2.64 -20.44 0.73
N VAL A 118 -3.96 -20.22 0.62
CA VAL A 118 -4.98 -21.12 1.23
C VAL A 118 -4.83 -22.52 0.71
N LEU A 119 -4.71 -22.68 -0.61
CA LEU A 119 -4.54 -24.00 -1.24
C LEU A 119 -3.26 -24.67 -0.77
N PHE A 120 -2.15 -23.95 -0.75
CA PHE A 120 -0.86 -24.48 -0.28
C PHE A 120 -0.92 -24.94 1.18
N SER A 121 -1.44 -24.09 2.07
CA SER A 121 -1.59 -24.40 3.50
C SER A 121 -2.51 -25.61 3.70
N TRP A 122 -3.65 -25.64 3.01
CA TRP A 122 -4.61 -26.74 3.10
C TRP A 122 -4.03 -28.07 2.61
N MET A 123 -3.33 -28.08 1.47
CA MET A 123 -2.70 -29.30 0.96
C MET A 123 -1.66 -29.87 1.92
N ASN A 124 -0.83 -29.00 2.50
CA ASN A 124 0.17 -29.41 3.49
C ASN A 124 -0.49 -30.00 4.75
N ALA A 125 -1.59 -29.43 5.21
CA ALA A 125 -2.30 -29.89 6.40
C ALA A 125 -3.10 -31.19 6.19
N ASN A 126 -3.46 -31.54 4.95
CA ASN A 126 -4.36 -32.67 4.63
C ASN A 126 -3.66 -33.84 3.91
N GLY A 127 -2.35 -33.95 4.01
CA GLY A 127 -1.61 -35.10 3.49
C GLY A 127 -1.17 -34.99 2.00
N PHE A 128 -1.34 -33.83 1.37
CA PHE A 128 -0.93 -33.58 -0.01
C PHE A 128 0.36 -32.74 -0.13
N ALA A 129 1.18 -32.76 0.91
CA ALA A 129 2.39 -31.92 1.01
C ALA A 129 3.38 -32.15 -0.17
N ALA A 130 3.48 -33.40 -0.65
CA ALA A 130 4.37 -33.74 -1.76
C ALA A 130 4.00 -33.00 -3.08
N ASP A 131 2.74 -32.74 -3.31
CA ASP A 131 2.23 -32.12 -4.55
C ASP A 131 1.92 -30.64 -4.40
N ALA A 132 1.88 -30.12 -3.16
CA ALA A 132 1.40 -28.78 -2.85
C ALA A 132 2.12 -27.68 -3.64
N LEU A 133 3.45 -27.71 -3.69
CA LEU A 133 4.25 -26.73 -4.43
C LEU A 133 3.99 -26.81 -5.93
N THR A 134 4.02 -28.01 -6.51
CA THR A 134 3.81 -28.25 -7.96
C THR A 134 2.44 -27.78 -8.42
N VAL A 135 1.40 -28.07 -7.65
CA VAL A 135 0.02 -27.62 -7.95
C VAL A 135 -0.10 -26.11 -7.88
N CYS A 136 0.45 -25.48 -6.85
CA CYS A 136 0.40 -24.02 -6.68
C CYS A 136 1.21 -23.29 -7.75
N GLU A 137 2.39 -23.77 -8.10
CA GLU A 137 3.20 -23.22 -9.20
C GLU A 137 2.52 -23.40 -10.57
N GLY A 138 1.89 -24.55 -10.80
CA GLY A 138 1.11 -24.81 -12.00
C GLY A 138 -0.09 -23.87 -12.14
N LEU A 139 -0.80 -23.58 -11.05
CA LEU A 139 -1.90 -22.60 -11.02
C LEU A 139 -1.36 -21.18 -11.26
N TYR A 140 -0.31 -20.78 -10.56
CA TYR A 140 0.30 -19.46 -10.72
C TYR A 140 0.78 -19.22 -12.16
N SER A 141 1.46 -20.18 -12.77
CA SER A 141 1.99 -20.02 -14.13
C SER A 141 0.92 -19.73 -15.17
N ARG A 142 -0.30 -20.25 -14.97
CA ARG A 142 -1.46 -19.99 -15.84
C ARG A 142 -2.00 -18.56 -15.72
N LEU A 143 -1.82 -17.92 -14.58
CA LEU A 143 -2.39 -16.63 -14.23
C LEU A 143 -1.35 -15.53 -13.99
N SER A 144 -0.06 -15.84 -14.14
CA SER A 144 1.05 -14.91 -13.90
C SER A 144 1.01 -13.65 -14.75
N TRP A 145 0.33 -13.67 -15.90
CA TRP A 145 0.09 -12.48 -16.73
C TRP A 145 -0.72 -11.39 -16.01
N MET A 146 -1.49 -11.75 -14.98
CA MET A 146 -2.24 -10.78 -14.17
C MET A 146 -1.32 -9.83 -13.43
N VAL A 147 -0.09 -10.25 -13.10
CA VAL A 147 0.89 -9.41 -12.37
C VAL A 147 1.25 -8.17 -13.20
N PRO A 148 1.91 -8.31 -14.38
CA PRO A 148 2.27 -7.14 -15.17
C PRO A 148 1.03 -6.35 -15.66
N ALA A 149 -0.10 -7.01 -15.88
CA ALA A 149 -1.34 -6.32 -16.25
C ALA A 149 -1.85 -5.41 -15.12
N SER A 150 -1.87 -5.91 -13.88
CA SER A 150 -2.31 -5.14 -12.71
C SER A 150 -1.34 -3.98 -12.40
N GLU A 151 -0.04 -4.21 -12.52
CA GLU A 151 0.98 -3.17 -12.35
C GLU A 151 0.84 -2.07 -13.41
N ALA A 152 0.65 -2.44 -14.67
CA ALA A 152 0.45 -1.48 -15.78
C ALA A 152 -0.81 -0.62 -15.59
N LEU A 153 -1.88 -1.18 -15.00
CA LEU A 153 -3.11 -0.45 -14.72
C LEU A 153 -3.02 0.41 -13.44
N MET A 154 -2.20 0.00 -12.46
CA MET A 154 -2.00 0.76 -11.23
C MET A 154 -1.00 1.92 -11.39
N LEU A 155 0.00 1.77 -12.25
CA LEU A 155 1.04 2.77 -12.50
C LEU A 155 0.48 4.17 -12.86
N PRO A 156 -0.53 4.32 -13.75
CA PRO A 156 -1.12 5.61 -14.08
C PRO A 156 -1.70 6.37 -12.88
N VAL A 157 -2.17 5.68 -11.84
CA VAL A 157 -2.70 6.31 -10.61
C VAL A 157 -1.59 7.14 -9.94
N PHE A 158 -0.42 6.53 -9.74
CA PHE A 158 0.71 7.19 -9.08
C PHE A 158 1.38 8.24 -9.97
N LEU A 159 1.49 7.99 -11.28
CA LEU A 159 2.00 8.98 -12.22
C LEU A 159 1.09 10.21 -12.30
N TYR A 160 -0.21 10.01 -12.32
CA TYR A 160 -1.16 11.13 -12.34
C TYR A 160 -1.14 11.89 -11.03
N TRP A 161 -1.04 11.21 -9.88
CA TRP A 161 -0.86 11.86 -8.59
C TRP A 161 0.41 12.71 -8.56
N PHE A 162 1.53 12.19 -9.05
CA PHE A 162 2.78 12.94 -9.18
C PHE A 162 2.59 14.20 -10.02
N TYR A 163 1.98 14.06 -11.21
CA TYR A 163 1.66 15.19 -12.07
C TYR A 163 0.81 16.25 -11.35
N LEU A 164 -0.22 15.86 -10.65
CA LEU A 164 -1.09 16.76 -9.90
C LEU A 164 -0.32 17.52 -8.81
N GLN A 165 0.61 16.86 -8.13
CA GLN A 165 1.44 17.50 -7.10
C GLN A 165 2.41 18.52 -7.69
N ILE A 166 3.18 18.18 -8.71
CA ILE A 166 4.15 19.11 -9.31
C ILE A 166 3.47 20.32 -9.96
N THR A 167 2.26 20.13 -10.45
CA THR A 167 1.47 21.22 -11.06
C THR A 167 0.68 22.04 -10.03
N GLY A 168 0.74 21.71 -8.74
CA GLY A 168 0.05 22.42 -7.67
C GLY A 168 -1.47 22.21 -7.67
N LYS A 169 -1.93 21.09 -8.18
CA LYS A 169 -3.36 20.72 -8.23
C LYS A 169 -3.81 19.88 -7.02
N THR A 170 -2.97 19.79 -6.00
CA THR A 170 -3.27 19.16 -4.72
C THR A 170 -3.13 20.18 -3.59
N VAL A 171 -3.74 19.90 -2.44
CA VAL A 171 -3.55 20.72 -1.22
C VAL A 171 -2.12 20.63 -0.67
N PHE A 172 -1.34 19.64 -1.09
CA PHE A 172 0.02 19.43 -0.64
C PHE A 172 1.02 20.35 -1.35
N PRO A 173 2.10 20.76 -0.69
CA PRO A 173 3.19 21.50 -1.33
C PRO A 173 3.79 20.71 -2.51
N LYS A 174 4.21 21.41 -3.55
CA LYS A 174 4.84 20.79 -4.74
C LYS A 174 6.05 19.91 -4.38
N ALA A 175 6.83 20.32 -3.35
CA ALA A 175 7.97 19.53 -2.88
C ALA A 175 7.57 18.12 -2.39
N MET A 176 6.33 17.92 -1.93
CA MET A 176 5.85 16.59 -1.56
C MET A 176 5.69 15.64 -2.75
N ALA A 177 5.83 16.11 -3.99
CA ALA A 177 5.90 15.22 -5.14
C ALA A 177 7.07 14.23 -5.04
N PHE A 178 8.16 14.61 -4.39
CA PHE A 178 9.31 13.72 -4.14
C PHE A 178 9.01 12.60 -3.13
N THR A 179 7.91 12.67 -2.40
CA THR A 179 7.41 11.57 -1.56
C THR A 179 6.41 10.66 -2.29
N ASN A 180 6.29 10.79 -3.62
CA ASN A 180 5.43 9.92 -4.42
C ASN A 180 5.86 8.45 -4.29
N VAL A 181 4.90 7.54 -4.30
CA VAL A 181 5.12 6.08 -4.13
C VAL A 181 6.19 5.56 -5.10
N LEU A 182 6.19 5.99 -6.38
CA LEU A 182 7.14 5.51 -7.37
C LEU A 182 8.58 5.97 -7.08
N ILE A 183 8.74 7.19 -6.58
CA ILE A 183 10.06 7.73 -6.19
C ILE A 183 10.55 7.00 -4.95
N LEU A 184 9.70 6.84 -3.94
CA LEU A 184 10.03 6.11 -2.72
C LEU A 184 10.38 4.65 -3.02
N PHE A 185 9.61 4.00 -3.90
CA PHE A 185 9.91 2.64 -4.37
C PHE A 185 11.30 2.57 -5.03
N GLY A 186 11.63 3.51 -5.91
CA GLY A 186 12.96 3.58 -6.54
C GLY A 186 14.09 3.75 -5.52
N ILE A 187 13.92 4.62 -4.53
CA ILE A 187 14.88 4.85 -3.46
C ILE A 187 15.06 3.59 -2.60
N LEU A 188 13.97 2.99 -2.14
CA LEU A 188 14.01 1.78 -1.32
C LEU A 188 14.57 0.59 -2.11
N LYS A 189 14.25 0.49 -3.40
CA LYS A 189 14.85 -0.52 -4.29
C LYS A 189 16.36 -0.34 -4.41
N GLY A 190 16.82 0.89 -4.64
CA GLY A 190 18.24 1.21 -4.64
C GLY A 190 18.92 0.83 -3.31
N PHE A 191 18.30 1.17 -2.18
CA PHE A 191 18.78 0.77 -0.86
C PHE A 191 18.83 -0.76 -0.70
N SER A 192 17.82 -1.49 -1.16
CA SER A 192 17.79 -2.95 -1.09
C SER A 192 18.96 -3.63 -1.79
N LEU A 193 19.52 -3.00 -2.85
CA LEU A 193 20.67 -3.53 -3.57
C LEU A 193 21.97 -3.43 -2.78
N LEU A 194 22.04 -2.50 -1.81
CA LEU A 194 23.18 -2.32 -0.91
C LEU A 194 23.18 -3.28 0.29
N LEU A 195 22.05 -3.92 0.56
CA LEU A 195 21.92 -4.88 1.67
C LEU A 195 22.62 -6.21 1.31
N PRO A 196 23.27 -6.87 2.29
CA PRO A 196 23.81 -8.21 2.07
C PRO A 196 22.68 -9.21 1.80
N VAL A 197 22.98 -10.27 1.06
CA VAL A 197 22.03 -11.38 0.82
C VAL A 197 21.69 -12.02 2.17
N SER A 198 20.42 -11.91 2.56
CA SER A 198 19.93 -12.32 3.88
C SER A 198 18.41 -12.45 3.88
N ALA A 199 17.85 -13.11 4.90
CA ALA A 199 16.41 -13.17 5.13
C ALA A 199 15.79 -11.76 5.22
N PHE A 200 16.48 -10.80 5.83
CA PHE A 200 16.05 -9.41 5.91
C PHE A 200 15.92 -8.78 4.52
N ARG A 201 16.97 -8.88 3.67
CA ARG A 201 16.92 -8.34 2.30
C ARG A 201 15.78 -8.97 1.50
N LEU A 202 15.55 -10.27 1.67
CA LEU A 202 14.49 -10.98 0.98
C LEU A 202 13.10 -10.42 1.36
N GLY A 203 12.79 -10.32 2.64
CA GLY A 203 11.56 -9.70 3.15
C GLY A 203 11.40 -8.26 2.69
N PHE A 204 12.43 -7.44 2.89
CA PHE A 204 12.45 -6.02 2.50
C PHE A 204 12.22 -5.82 0.99
N THR A 205 12.90 -6.59 0.14
CA THR A 205 12.78 -6.44 -1.32
C THR A 205 11.39 -6.79 -1.85
N ASN A 206 10.71 -7.71 -1.20
CA ASN A 206 9.36 -8.14 -1.61
C ASN A 206 8.25 -7.25 -1.03
N GLY A 207 8.49 -6.56 0.08
CA GLY A 207 7.56 -5.60 0.69
C GLY A 207 7.67 -4.16 0.14
N LEU A 208 8.55 -3.88 -0.83
CA LEU A 208 8.90 -2.50 -1.25
C LEU A 208 7.71 -1.62 -1.63
N MET A 209 6.66 -2.18 -2.25
CA MET A 209 5.48 -1.40 -2.59
C MET A 209 4.73 -0.97 -1.33
N SER A 210 4.49 -1.89 -0.41
CA SER A 210 3.83 -1.63 0.87
C SER A 210 4.63 -0.62 1.71
N GLU A 211 5.94 -0.78 1.78
CA GLU A 211 6.85 0.12 2.51
C GLU A 211 6.86 1.53 1.91
N SER A 212 6.88 1.64 0.58
CA SER A 212 6.80 2.93 -0.12
C SER A 212 5.48 3.65 0.17
N MET A 213 4.39 2.90 0.25
CA MET A 213 3.08 3.45 0.56
C MET A 213 2.91 3.80 2.04
N ILE A 214 3.52 3.04 2.96
CA ILE A 214 3.61 3.40 4.38
C ILE A 214 4.26 4.78 4.52
N LEU A 215 5.38 4.99 3.85
CA LEU A 215 6.06 6.29 3.86
C LEU A 215 5.20 7.38 3.22
N TRP A 216 4.56 7.11 2.08
CA TRP A 216 3.71 8.07 1.39
C TRP A 216 2.53 8.53 2.26
N PHE A 217 1.74 7.61 2.81
CA PHE A 217 0.66 7.96 3.74
C PHE A 217 1.16 8.61 5.02
N GLY A 218 2.33 8.17 5.52
CA GLY A 218 2.99 8.78 6.66
C GLY A 218 3.33 10.25 6.43
N PHE A 219 3.93 10.59 5.30
CA PHE A 219 4.24 11.98 4.94
C PHE A 219 2.96 12.83 4.78
N MET A 220 1.91 12.29 4.17
CA MET A 220 0.62 12.98 4.07
C MET A 220 0.01 13.27 5.45
N LEU A 221 0.05 12.31 6.39
CA LEU A 221 -0.44 12.47 7.76
C LEU A 221 0.38 13.51 8.55
N ILE A 222 1.71 13.48 8.43
CA ILE A 222 2.58 14.46 9.08
C ILE A 222 2.26 15.87 8.58
N TRP A 223 2.11 16.04 7.28
CA TRP A 223 1.77 17.33 6.70
C TRP A 223 0.41 17.83 7.19
N GLU A 224 -0.62 16.98 7.18
CA GLU A 224 -1.96 17.31 7.69
C GLU A 224 -1.88 17.79 9.16
N ARG A 225 -1.15 17.07 10.00
CA ARG A 225 -0.97 17.42 11.40
C ARG A 225 -0.28 18.78 11.59
N GLU A 226 0.77 19.03 10.84
CA GLU A 226 1.51 20.30 10.94
C GLU A 226 0.70 21.48 10.40
N ASN A 227 -0.08 21.28 9.35
CA ASN A 227 -0.96 22.28 8.79
C ASN A 227 -2.08 22.67 9.76
N ASP A 228 -2.67 21.69 10.47
CA ASP A 228 -3.67 21.99 11.52
C ASP A 228 -3.09 22.83 12.67
N LYS A 229 -1.91 22.46 13.18
CA LYS A 229 -1.25 23.24 14.23
C LYS A 229 -0.99 24.70 13.81
N LYS A 230 -0.63 24.93 12.54
CA LYS A 230 -0.43 26.28 12.01
C LYS A 230 -1.74 27.06 11.98
N ASN A 231 -2.82 26.42 11.54
CA ASN A 231 -4.15 27.03 11.49
C ASN A 231 -4.65 27.40 12.90
N GLU A 232 -4.50 26.51 13.89
CA GLU A 232 -4.88 26.76 15.27
C GLU A 232 -4.10 27.93 15.90
N ARG A 233 -2.79 28.02 15.63
CA ARG A 233 -1.96 29.14 16.11
C ARG A 233 -2.39 30.46 15.49
N SER A 234 -2.67 30.47 14.20
CA SER A 234 -3.15 31.66 13.49
C SER A 234 -4.49 32.13 14.06
N THR A 235 -5.44 31.22 14.30
CA THR A 235 -6.75 31.55 14.89
C THR A 235 -6.60 32.18 16.28
N LYS A 236 -5.80 31.55 17.16
CA LYS A 236 -5.54 32.09 18.50
C LYS A 236 -4.90 33.48 18.48
N GLN A 237 -4.00 33.72 17.53
CA GLN A 237 -3.37 35.05 17.39
C GLN A 237 -4.39 36.13 16.98
N TRP A 238 -5.30 35.80 16.06
CA TRP A 238 -6.38 36.72 15.66
C TRP A 238 -7.36 36.99 16.79
N ASP A 239 -7.70 35.99 17.61
CA ASP A 239 -8.59 36.17 18.76
C ASP A 239 -7.95 37.07 19.83
N CYS A 240 -6.65 36.94 20.08
CA CYS A 240 -5.92 37.83 20.98
C CYS A 240 -5.91 39.28 20.48
N LEU A 241 -5.77 39.50 19.16
CA LEU A 241 -5.76 40.87 18.58
C LEU A 241 -7.15 41.52 18.55
N ARG A 242 -8.25 40.75 18.62
CA ARG A 242 -9.62 41.27 18.68
C ARG A 242 -10.03 41.70 20.07
N ILE A 243 -9.33 41.28 21.11
CA ILE A 243 -9.64 41.58 22.52
C ILE A 243 -8.88 42.84 23.01
N MET A 244 -7.86 43.24 22.25
CA MET A 244 -7.14 44.50 22.47
C MET A 244 -7.79 45.66 21.70
#